data_4acc86f25eb72de2459a1b9c55496a0b
#
_entry.id   4acc86f25eb72de2459a1b9c55496a0b
#
_cell.length_a   1.000
_cell.length_b   1.000
_cell.length_c   1.000
_cell.angle_alpha   90.00
_cell.angle_beta   90.00
_cell.angle_gamma   90.00
#
_symmetry.space_group_name_H-M   'P 1'
#
loop_
_entity.id
_entity.type
_entity.pdbx_description
1 polymer ?
#
loop_
_entity_poly.entity_id
_entity_poly.type
_entity_poly.pdbx_seq_one_letter_code
_entity_poly.pdbx_strand_id
1 'polypeptide(L)'
;MPPFLCHYRIMQNKHLEHPEDTILNGDLSVLDWFTADSTISVKMDGAPAIVWGTNPATGNFFVGTKSVFNKVKIKINESHQDIDANHEGNVAQILHACLDYLPRTAGILQGDFIGFGGKDEYKPNTITYKFSEVVYEEIIVAPHTVYIAEKDLRDAVAYPMNFIITDTPYCKFVKPQAYIQHGQDSFSDVAEVCAFARQMSTMCEFVSNKKAEQIKKQLNAHIRSGEQITVEGVNEFDCDPNLIRLWLLVKSIKDDCLFLCRNDGPAAYINGNRIDAEGYVMTNKFGMFKLVNRECFSYANFTLQKTW
;
A
#
# COMPACT_ATOMS: atom_id res chain seq x y z
N MET A 1 11.96 24.14 4.73
CA MET A 1 11.14 22.95 5.00
C MET A 1 9.68 23.34 4.86
N PRO A 2 8.85 22.64 4.10
CA PRO A 2 7.43 22.92 4.06
C PRO A 2 6.82 22.63 5.45
N PRO A 3 5.94 23.49 5.96
CA PRO A 3 5.44 23.46 7.34
C PRO A 3 4.55 22.24 7.69
N PHE A 4 4.27 21.35 6.75
CA PHE A 4 3.36 20.21 6.93
C PHE A 4 4.05 18.88 7.28
N LEU A 5 5.38 18.82 7.33
CA LEU A 5 6.12 17.56 7.56
C LEU A 5 6.32 17.21 9.05
N CYS A 6 5.91 18.09 9.97
CA CYS A 6 6.30 18.00 11.39
C CYS A 6 5.50 16.97 12.23
N HIS A 7 4.48 16.28 11.68
CA HIS A 7 3.57 15.43 12.47
C HIS A 7 3.52 13.96 12.04
N TYR A 8 4.27 13.56 11.01
CA TYR A 8 4.29 12.16 10.58
C TYR A 8 5.50 11.44 11.18
N ARG A 9 5.24 10.27 11.77
CA ARG A 9 6.31 9.36 12.21
C ARG A 9 7.15 9.01 10.98
N ILE A 10 8.45 9.33 11.00
CA ILE A 10 9.39 9.01 9.92
C ILE A 10 9.31 7.51 9.63
N MET A 11 8.90 7.15 8.43
CA MET A 11 8.79 5.76 8.00
C MET A 11 10.06 5.38 7.22
N GLN A 12 10.79 4.40 7.73
CA GLN A 12 11.77 3.72 6.88
C GLN A 12 11.03 3.02 5.74
N ASN A 13 11.69 2.81 4.59
CA ASN A 13 11.13 2.15 3.40
C ASN A 13 10.73 0.69 3.68
N LYS A 14 9.68 0.49 4.48
CA LYS A 14 9.11 -0.81 4.86
C LYS A 14 7.78 -1.04 4.13
N HIS A 15 7.42 -2.30 3.96
CA HIS A 15 6.07 -2.64 3.54
C HIS A 15 5.06 -2.16 4.59
N LEU A 16 3.93 -1.61 4.10
CA LEU A 16 2.83 -1.24 4.98
C LEU A 16 2.28 -2.48 5.68
N GLU A 17 2.18 -2.37 7.00
CA GLU A 17 1.61 -3.41 7.85
C GLU A 17 0.07 -3.37 7.80
N HIS A 18 -0.54 -4.49 8.13
CA HIS A 18 -1.95 -4.54 8.50
C HIS A 18 -2.10 -4.10 9.96
N PRO A 19 -3.11 -3.28 10.29
CA PRO A 19 -3.25 -2.77 11.66
C PRO A 19 -3.42 -3.89 12.69
N GLU A 20 -4.18 -4.94 12.37
CA GLU A 20 -4.40 -6.09 13.25
C GLU A 20 -3.13 -6.87 13.59
N ASP A 21 -2.11 -6.81 12.75
CA ASP A 21 -0.87 -7.58 12.98
C ASP A 21 0.03 -6.93 14.06
N THR A 22 -0.17 -5.65 14.35
CA THR A 22 0.68 -4.92 15.31
C THR A 22 0.41 -5.32 16.76
N ILE A 23 -0.80 -5.78 17.07
CA ILE A 23 -1.17 -6.10 18.46
C ILE A 23 -0.49 -7.36 18.99
N LEU A 24 0.04 -8.22 18.13
CA LEU A 24 0.59 -9.51 18.53
C LEU A 24 1.76 -9.38 19.52
N ASN A 25 2.55 -8.33 19.41
CA ASN A 25 3.67 -8.04 20.31
C ASN A 25 3.33 -7.03 21.42
N GLY A 26 2.05 -6.67 21.58
CA GLY A 26 1.56 -5.74 22.59
C GLY A 26 1.58 -4.27 22.19
N ASP A 27 1.82 -3.94 20.91
CA ASP A 27 1.64 -2.56 20.43
C ASP A 27 0.16 -2.26 20.22
N LEU A 28 -0.46 -1.64 21.21
CA LEU A 28 -1.88 -1.25 21.19
C LEU A 28 -2.13 0.15 20.62
N SER A 29 -1.09 0.83 20.11
CA SER A 29 -1.23 2.17 19.53
C SER A 29 -2.17 2.21 18.33
N VAL A 30 -2.37 1.07 17.66
CA VAL A 30 -3.34 0.91 16.58
C VAL A 30 -4.78 1.20 17.01
N LEU A 31 -5.14 0.98 18.27
CA LEU A 31 -6.47 1.29 18.79
C LEU A 31 -6.71 2.81 18.87
N ASP A 32 -5.67 3.60 19.14
CA ASP A 32 -5.72 5.06 19.05
C ASP A 32 -5.69 5.53 17.59
N TRP A 33 -5.00 4.79 16.73
CA TRP A 33 -4.93 5.06 15.30
C TRP A 33 -6.31 4.98 14.62
N PHE A 34 -7.15 4.00 14.97
CA PHE A 34 -8.50 3.88 14.40
C PHE A 34 -9.40 5.07 14.74
N THR A 35 -9.18 5.74 15.87
CA THR A 35 -10.04 6.80 16.38
C THR A 35 -9.49 8.21 16.15
N ALA A 36 -8.27 8.34 15.63
CA ALA A 36 -7.64 9.63 15.39
C ALA A 36 -8.02 10.22 14.03
N ASP A 37 -7.99 11.56 13.94
CA ASP A 37 -8.12 12.27 12.66
C ASP A 37 -7.08 11.76 11.67
N SER A 38 -7.53 11.32 10.53
CA SER A 38 -6.72 10.60 9.55
C SER A 38 -6.87 11.16 8.14
N THR A 39 -5.84 11.02 7.35
CA THR A 39 -5.91 11.14 5.89
C THR A 39 -6.00 9.75 5.27
N ILE A 40 -6.80 9.64 4.20
CA ILE A 40 -7.00 8.39 3.47
C ILE A 40 -6.58 8.58 2.02
N SER A 41 -5.91 7.59 1.46
CA SER A 41 -5.59 7.49 0.04
C SER A 41 -5.97 6.13 -0.52
N VAL A 42 -6.28 6.08 -1.80
CA VAL A 42 -6.57 4.81 -2.48
C VAL A 42 -5.27 4.04 -2.66
N LYS A 43 -5.30 2.75 -2.33
CA LYS A 43 -4.24 1.83 -2.66
C LYS A 43 -4.54 1.18 -4.01
N MET A 44 -3.83 1.59 -5.05
CA MET A 44 -3.93 1.00 -6.38
C MET A 44 -3.12 -0.30 -6.43
N ASP A 45 -3.62 -1.29 -7.20
CA ASP A 45 -2.92 -2.56 -7.45
C ASP A 45 -2.20 -2.50 -8.80
N GLY A 46 -1.01 -1.93 -8.80
CA GLY A 46 -0.15 -1.85 -9.99
C GLY A 46 1.14 -2.63 -9.85
N ALA A 47 1.80 -2.91 -10.96
CA ALA A 47 3.10 -3.58 -10.99
C ALA A 47 3.84 -3.29 -12.31
N PRO A 48 5.16 -3.11 -12.24
CA PRO A 48 6.01 -2.99 -11.05
C PRO A 48 5.85 -1.64 -10.33
N ALA A 49 6.37 -1.55 -9.09
CA ALA A 49 6.55 -0.27 -8.43
C ALA A 49 7.68 0.48 -9.12
N ILE A 50 7.41 1.72 -9.53
CA ILE A 50 8.35 2.61 -10.22
C ILE A 50 8.76 3.74 -9.28
N VAL A 51 10.07 4.01 -9.22
CA VAL A 51 10.67 5.15 -8.53
C VAL A 51 11.30 6.04 -9.57
N TRP A 52 11.03 7.36 -9.51
CA TRP A 52 11.61 8.32 -10.44
C TRP A 52 11.84 9.66 -9.79
N GLY A 53 12.69 10.48 -10.40
CA GLY A 53 12.98 11.83 -9.94
C GLY A 53 14.41 12.24 -10.19
N THR A 54 14.91 13.17 -9.37
CA THR A 54 16.29 13.63 -9.46
C THR A 54 17.17 12.85 -8.49
N ASN A 55 18.20 12.21 -9.00
CA ASN A 55 19.21 11.52 -8.19
C ASN A 55 20.01 12.54 -7.37
N PRO A 56 19.99 12.52 -6.05
CA PRO A 56 20.68 13.49 -5.22
C PRO A 56 22.20 13.43 -5.36
N ALA A 57 22.76 12.30 -5.81
CA ALA A 57 24.20 12.11 -5.97
C ALA A 57 24.73 12.70 -7.27
N THR A 58 23.94 12.72 -8.34
CA THR A 58 24.37 13.14 -9.69
C THR A 58 23.66 14.40 -10.19
N GLY A 59 22.46 14.69 -9.66
CA GLY A 59 21.58 15.75 -10.17
C GLY A 59 20.82 15.35 -11.44
N ASN A 60 21.01 14.14 -11.96
CA ASN A 60 20.33 13.64 -13.16
C ASN A 60 18.96 13.07 -12.85
N PHE A 61 18.06 13.11 -13.85
CA PHE A 61 16.82 12.39 -13.79
C PHE A 61 17.08 10.88 -13.86
N PHE A 62 16.37 10.12 -13.05
CA PHE A 62 16.48 8.67 -13.04
C PHE A 62 15.11 7.99 -12.97
N VAL A 63 15.05 6.74 -13.39
CA VAL A 63 13.95 5.81 -13.15
C VAL A 63 14.49 4.50 -12.60
N GLY A 64 13.65 3.77 -11.87
CA GLY A 64 14.01 2.44 -11.39
C GLY A 64 12.86 1.77 -10.66
N THR A 65 13.14 0.64 -10.07
CA THR A 65 12.27 -0.06 -9.12
C THR A 65 12.72 0.27 -7.70
N LYS A 66 12.12 -0.37 -6.69
CA LYS A 66 12.60 -0.23 -5.28
C LYS A 66 14.07 -0.60 -5.09
N SER A 67 14.70 -1.27 -6.07
CA SER A 67 16.13 -1.58 -6.06
C SER A 67 17.05 -0.36 -6.02
N VAL A 68 16.55 0.83 -6.34
CA VAL A 68 17.28 2.11 -6.21
C VAL A 68 17.64 2.45 -4.75
N PHE A 69 16.94 1.85 -3.79
CA PHE A 69 17.16 2.04 -2.36
C PHE A 69 17.99 0.90 -1.72
N ASN A 70 18.42 -0.07 -2.51
CA ASN A 70 19.20 -1.20 -1.99
C ASN A 70 20.56 -0.74 -1.46
N LYS A 71 21.01 -1.35 -0.36
CA LYS A 71 22.38 -1.11 0.17
C LYS A 71 23.46 -1.80 -0.66
N VAL A 72 23.09 -2.93 -1.27
CA VAL A 72 23.95 -3.74 -2.16
C VAL A 72 23.19 -3.97 -3.45
N LYS A 73 23.86 -3.97 -4.61
CA LYS A 73 23.25 -4.09 -5.94
C LYS A 73 22.19 -3.03 -6.21
N ILE A 74 22.57 -1.76 -6.02
CA ILE A 74 21.75 -0.61 -6.36
C ILE A 74 21.56 -0.57 -7.88
N LYS A 75 20.31 -0.33 -8.32
CA LYS A 75 19.96 -0.24 -9.74
C LYS A 75 19.26 1.10 -10.00
N ILE A 76 20.05 2.13 -10.24
CA ILE A 76 19.59 3.47 -10.63
C ILE A 76 19.81 3.58 -12.13
N ASN A 77 18.82 4.05 -12.88
CA ASN A 77 18.93 4.14 -14.33
C ASN A 77 18.71 5.59 -14.75
N GLU A 78 19.79 6.26 -15.18
CA GLU A 78 19.79 7.64 -15.67
C GLU A 78 19.78 7.66 -17.23
N SER A 79 19.97 6.49 -17.83
CA SER A 79 19.98 6.29 -19.28
C SER A 79 19.34 4.98 -19.69
N HIS A 80 19.03 4.82 -20.97
CA HIS A 80 18.56 3.55 -21.54
C HIS A 80 19.62 2.44 -21.41
N GLN A 81 20.90 2.79 -21.50
CA GLN A 81 21.99 1.85 -21.31
C GLN A 81 22.04 1.27 -19.89
N ASP A 82 21.76 2.12 -18.88
CA ASP A 82 21.67 1.64 -17.49
C ASP A 82 20.49 0.67 -17.31
N ILE A 83 19.37 0.94 -17.98
CA ILE A 83 18.20 0.04 -17.93
C ILE A 83 18.56 -1.31 -18.51
N ASP A 84 19.17 -1.34 -19.70
CA ASP A 84 19.60 -2.57 -20.38
C ASP A 84 20.63 -3.38 -19.56
N ALA A 85 21.51 -2.68 -18.82
CA ALA A 85 22.49 -3.31 -17.95
C ALA A 85 21.87 -3.87 -16.65
N ASN A 86 20.79 -3.27 -16.16
CA ASN A 86 20.22 -3.56 -14.85
C ASN A 86 18.96 -4.43 -14.89
N HIS A 87 18.21 -4.41 -16.00
CA HIS A 87 16.89 -5.01 -16.10
C HIS A 87 16.69 -5.74 -17.43
N GLU A 88 15.79 -6.71 -17.44
CA GLU A 88 15.43 -7.50 -18.61
C GLU A 88 13.91 -7.60 -18.74
N GLY A 89 13.43 -8.02 -19.92
CA GLY A 89 12.04 -8.35 -20.20
C GLY A 89 11.09 -7.16 -19.99
N ASN A 90 9.92 -7.44 -19.47
CA ASN A 90 8.85 -6.45 -19.31
C ASN A 90 9.22 -5.26 -18.40
N VAL A 91 10.00 -5.51 -17.36
CA VAL A 91 10.46 -4.45 -16.44
C VAL A 91 11.36 -3.46 -17.18
N ALA A 92 12.27 -3.94 -18.03
CA ALA A 92 13.10 -3.05 -18.85
C ALA A 92 12.26 -2.21 -19.81
N GLN A 93 11.28 -2.81 -20.51
CA GLN A 93 10.38 -2.08 -21.41
C GLN A 93 9.61 -0.97 -20.68
N ILE A 94 9.08 -1.26 -19.49
CA ILE A 94 8.37 -0.28 -18.67
C ILE A 94 9.32 0.84 -18.25
N LEU A 95 10.54 0.53 -17.81
CA LEU A 95 11.49 1.55 -17.37
C LEU A 95 11.98 2.42 -18.53
N HIS A 96 12.15 1.88 -19.74
CA HIS A 96 12.45 2.67 -20.95
C HIS A 96 11.34 3.69 -21.21
N ALA A 97 10.08 3.27 -21.20
CA ALA A 97 8.95 4.17 -21.39
C ALA A 97 8.84 5.20 -20.23
N CYS A 98 9.11 4.78 -19.00
CA CYS A 98 9.14 5.69 -17.85
C CYS A 98 10.26 6.76 -17.98
N LEU A 99 11.42 6.38 -18.49
CA LEU A 99 12.53 7.32 -18.71
C LEU A 99 12.18 8.38 -19.79
N ASP A 100 11.43 7.95 -20.82
CA ASP A 100 11.04 8.84 -21.92
C ASP A 100 9.86 9.75 -21.55
N TYR A 101 8.85 9.22 -20.83
CA TYR A 101 7.54 9.85 -20.71
C TYR A 101 7.21 10.42 -19.33
N LEU A 102 7.89 10.01 -18.25
CA LEU A 102 7.66 10.61 -16.93
C LEU A 102 8.19 12.05 -16.89
N PRO A 103 7.45 12.96 -16.24
CA PRO A 103 7.92 14.33 -16.09
C PRO A 103 9.16 14.37 -15.20
N ARG A 104 10.13 15.20 -15.59
CA ARG A 104 11.34 15.44 -14.81
C ARG A 104 11.00 16.31 -13.61
N THR A 105 11.05 15.72 -12.43
CA THR A 105 10.71 16.37 -11.16
C THR A 105 11.96 16.56 -10.30
N ALA A 106 11.98 17.61 -9.51
CA ALA A 106 13.07 17.87 -8.55
C ALA A 106 13.05 16.91 -7.35
N GLY A 107 11.89 16.34 -7.01
CA GLY A 107 11.71 15.36 -5.93
C GLY A 107 11.88 13.92 -6.42
N ILE A 108 11.79 12.99 -5.48
CA ILE A 108 11.80 11.55 -5.76
C ILE A 108 10.41 11.01 -5.44
N LEU A 109 9.78 10.41 -6.42
CA LEU A 109 8.43 9.88 -6.35
C LEU A 109 8.44 8.36 -6.53
N GLN A 110 7.44 7.71 -5.96
CA GLN A 110 7.13 6.31 -6.25
C GLN A 110 5.65 6.18 -6.56
N GLY A 111 5.36 5.35 -7.54
CA GLY A 111 4.01 4.89 -7.89
C GLY A 111 4.05 3.50 -8.46
N ASP A 112 2.89 2.95 -8.71
CA ASP A 112 2.74 1.65 -9.35
C ASP A 112 2.39 1.83 -10.82
N PHE A 113 3.01 1.05 -11.70
CA PHE A 113 2.72 1.06 -13.13
C PHE A 113 1.37 0.37 -13.38
N ILE A 114 0.48 1.03 -14.13
CA ILE A 114 -0.86 0.52 -14.45
C ILE A 114 -0.90 -0.05 -15.87
N GLY A 115 -0.23 0.58 -16.83
CA GLY A 115 -0.21 0.09 -18.20
C GLY A 115 0.32 1.10 -19.21
N PHE A 116 0.40 0.62 -20.45
CA PHE A 116 0.62 1.45 -21.63
C PHE A 116 -0.74 1.90 -22.18
N GLY A 117 -0.84 3.14 -22.64
CA GLY A 117 -2.07 3.70 -23.16
C GLY A 117 -2.68 2.95 -24.35
N GLY A 118 -3.74 3.49 -24.92
CA GLY A 118 -4.45 2.95 -26.09
C GLY A 118 -5.65 2.06 -25.76
N LYS A 119 -6.05 1.95 -24.48
CA LYS A 119 -7.18 1.13 -24.02
C LYS A 119 -7.98 1.89 -22.95
N ASP A 120 -9.13 1.33 -22.58
CA ASP A 120 -9.95 1.75 -21.44
C ASP A 120 -9.89 0.72 -20.28
N GLU A 121 -9.29 -0.47 -20.51
CA GLU A 121 -9.20 -1.54 -19.52
C GLU A 121 -7.77 -2.01 -19.34
N TYR A 122 -7.32 -2.11 -18.07
CA TYR A 122 -5.96 -2.45 -17.67
C TYR A 122 -5.97 -3.46 -16.52
N LYS A 123 -5.14 -4.49 -16.64
CA LYS A 123 -4.91 -5.48 -15.57
C LYS A 123 -3.41 -5.54 -15.24
N PRO A 124 -2.92 -4.57 -14.45
CA PRO A 124 -1.49 -4.52 -14.11
C PRO A 124 -1.03 -5.67 -13.20
N ASN A 125 -1.91 -6.16 -12.33
CA ASN A 125 -1.64 -7.28 -11.43
C ASN A 125 -2.91 -8.11 -11.21
N THR A 126 -3.53 -8.07 -10.05
CA THR A 126 -4.72 -8.88 -9.72
C THR A 126 -6.01 -8.17 -10.12
N ILE A 127 -6.05 -6.85 -10.00
CA ILE A 127 -7.22 -6.04 -10.28
C ILE A 127 -7.25 -5.60 -11.74
N THR A 128 -8.42 -5.71 -12.35
CA THR A 128 -8.73 -5.08 -13.63
C THR A 128 -9.35 -3.71 -13.37
N TYR A 129 -8.74 -2.66 -13.90
CA TYR A 129 -9.24 -1.29 -13.85
C TYR A 129 -9.89 -0.93 -15.18
N LYS A 130 -11.10 -0.37 -15.13
CA LYS A 130 -11.82 0.13 -16.29
C LYS A 130 -12.06 1.63 -16.16
N PHE A 131 -11.47 2.38 -17.06
CA PHE A 131 -11.66 3.82 -17.20
C PHE A 131 -12.95 4.13 -17.96
N SER A 132 -13.48 5.34 -17.79
CA SER A 132 -14.68 5.80 -18.51
C SER A 132 -14.46 6.00 -20.01
N GLU A 133 -13.20 6.19 -20.41
CA GLU A 133 -12.78 6.41 -21.79
C GLU A 133 -11.39 5.81 -22.05
N VAL A 134 -11.02 5.70 -23.31
CA VAL A 134 -9.68 5.27 -23.72
C VAL A 134 -8.65 6.25 -23.19
N VAL A 135 -7.60 5.74 -22.56
CA VAL A 135 -6.44 6.52 -22.13
C VAL A 135 -5.47 6.65 -23.28
N TYR A 136 -5.21 7.86 -23.75
CA TYR A 136 -4.37 8.12 -24.92
C TYR A 136 -2.91 8.44 -24.58
N GLU A 137 -2.60 8.74 -23.34
CA GLU A 137 -1.24 8.94 -22.87
C GLU A 137 -0.42 7.65 -23.04
N GLU A 138 0.90 7.76 -23.23
CA GLU A 138 1.78 6.60 -23.52
C GLU A 138 1.88 5.64 -22.33
N ILE A 139 1.90 6.19 -21.11
CA ILE A 139 1.98 5.43 -19.86
C ILE A 139 0.97 5.90 -18.82
N ILE A 140 0.61 4.97 -17.93
CA ILE A 140 -0.30 5.22 -16.81
C ILE A 140 0.39 4.81 -15.52
N VAL A 141 0.51 5.72 -14.57
CA VAL A 141 1.17 5.50 -13.27
C VAL A 141 0.28 5.97 -12.13
N ALA A 142 0.21 5.20 -11.06
CA ALA A 142 -0.50 5.53 -9.83
C ALA A 142 0.49 5.98 -8.73
N PRO A 143 0.78 7.29 -8.59
CA PRO A 143 1.75 7.80 -7.64
C PRO A 143 1.18 7.82 -6.21
N HIS A 144 2.01 7.47 -5.22
CA HIS A 144 1.54 7.40 -3.84
C HIS A 144 2.56 7.81 -2.77
N THR A 145 3.86 7.82 -3.09
CA THR A 145 4.92 8.09 -2.10
C THR A 145 5.91 9.12 -2.62
N VAL A 146 6.36 9.97 -1.71
CA VAL A 146 7.46 10.92 -1.91
C VAL A 146 8.63 10.47 -1.05
N TYR A 147 9.83 10.57 -1.59
CA TYR A 147 11.06 10.35 -0.83
C TYR A 147 11.86 11.62 -0.68
N ILE A 148 12.45 11.80 0.48
CA ILE A 148 13.45 12.82 0.75
C ILE A 148 14.78 12.10 0.97
N ALA A 149 15.78 12.45 0.16
CA ALA A 149 17.14 11.99 0.27
C ALA A 149 18.08 13.19 0.06
N GLU A 150 19.06 13.39 0.95
CA GLU A 150 19.95 14.55 0.87
C GLU A 150 21.12 14.30 -0.07
N LYS A 151 21.74 13.14 -0.01
CA LYS A 151 22.96 12.82 -0.74
C LYS A 151 22.91 11.50 -1.48
N ASP A 152 22.15 10.54 -0.98
CA ASP A 152 22.13 9.18 -1.49
C ASP A 152 20.73 8.58 -1.33
N LEU A 153 20.28 7.83 -2.33
CA LEU A 153 18.99 7.16 -2.30
C LEU A 153 18.89 6.08 -1.19
N ARG A 154 20.01 5.55 -0.73
CA ARG A 154 20.06 4.58 0.39
C ARG A 154 19.55 5.16 1.72
N ASP A 155 19.62 6.47 1.86
CA ASP A 155 19.20 7.21 3.06
C ASP A 155 17.82 7.86 2.86
N ALA A 156 17.12 7.51 1.80
CA ALA A 156 15.82 8.06 1.47
C ALA A 156 14.76 7.71 2.52
N VAL A 157 14.01 8.72 2.92
CA VAL A 157 12.89 8.60 3.86
C VAL A 157 11.59 8.80 3.11
N ALA A 158 10.66 7.86 3.31
CA ALA A 158 9.36 7.83 2.64
C ALA A 158 8.32 8.66 3.38
N TYR A 159 7.51 9.39 2.61
CA TYR A 159 6.35 10.16 3.08
C TYR A 159 5.14 9.90 2.18
N PRO A 160 3.91 9.95 2.71
CA PRO A 160 2.73 9.91 1.87
C PRO A 160 2.69 11.12 0.94
N MET A 161 2.22 10.88 -0.29
CA MET A 161 2.08 11.95 -1.27
C MET A 161 0.77 12.72 -1.04
N ASN A 162 0.87 13.92 -0.47
CA ASN A 162 -0.28 14.76 -0.10
C ASN A 162 -0.59 15.88 -1.09
N PHE A 163 0.03 15.86 -2.27
CA PHE A 163 -0.21 16.85 -3.31
C PHE A 163 -0.76 16.20 -4.57
N ILE A 164 -1.39 17.02 -5.41
CA ILE A 164 -1.90 16.62 -6.72
C ILE A 164 -0.75 16.65 -7.71
N ILE A 165 -0.65 15.62 -8.54
CA ILE A 165 0.17 15.59 -9.74
C ILE A 165 -0.76 15.66 -10.95
N THR A 166 -0.44 16.51 -11.92
CA THR A 166 -1.23 16.66 -13.13
C THR A 166 -0.72 15.79 -14.25
N ASP A 167 -1.65 15.28 -15.04
CA ASP A 167 -1.34 14.53 -16.26
C ASP A 167 -0.44 15.36 -17.19
N THR A 168 0.39 14.68 -17.94
CA THR A 168 1.16 15.24 -19.05
C THR A 168 0.60 14.70 -20.38
N PRO A 169 1.02 15.25 -21.54
CA PRO A 169 0.62 14.67 -22.82
C PRO A 169 1.01 13.19 -23.03
N TYR A 170 1.96 12.68 -22.20
CA TYR A 170 2.51 11.34 -22.35
C TYR A 170 2.28 10.43 -21.14
N CYS A 171 1.95 11.00 -19.99
CA CYS A 171 1.76 10.23 -18.76
C CYS A 171 0.46 10.62 -18.07
N LYS A 172 -0.43 9.64 -17.92
CA LYS A 172 -1.62 9.75 -17.07
C LYS A 172 -1.29 9.34 -15.66
N PHE A 173 -1.60 10.22 -14.71
CA PHE A 173 -1.47 9.92 -13.29
C PHE A 173 -2.80 9.54 -12.66
N VAL A 174 -2.88 8.33 -12.12
CA VAL A 174 -4.09 7.83 -11.45
C VAL A 174 -3.91 7.98 -9.95
N LYS A 175 -4.46 9.03 -9.40
CA LYS A 175 -4.47 9.32 -7.95
C LYS A 175 -5.89 9.67 -7.51
N PRO A 176 -6.78 8.65 -7.38
CA PRO A 176 -8.16 8.89 -6.97
C PRO A 176 -8.23 9.52 -5.59
N GLN A 177 -9.26 10.32 -5.38
CA GLN A 177 -9.58 10.83 -4.06
C GLN A 177 -10.32 9.77 -3.26
N ALA A 178 -9.88 9.55 -2.03
CA ALA A 178 -10.54 8.69 -1.08
C ALA A 178 -11.27 9.51 -0.03
N TYR A 179 -12.43 9.03 0.41
CA TYR A 179 -13.21 9.65 1.47
C TYR A 179 -13.94 8.59 2.29
N ILE A 180 -14.29 8.94 3.53
CA ILE A 180 -15.11 8.11 4.40
C ILE A 180 -16.55 8.51 4.22
N GLN A 181 -17.41 7.55 3.89
CA GLN A 181 -18.84 7.75 3.86
C GLN A 181 -19.38 7.68 5.29
N HIS A 182 -19.67 8.82 5.88
CA HIS A 182 -20.25 8.91 7.21
C HIS A 182 -21.72 8.48 7.20
N GLY A 183 -22.03 7.37 7.91
CA GLY A 183 -23.39 7.14 8.45
C GLY A 183 -23.49 7.80 9.83
N GLN A 184 -24.67 8.19 10.26
CA GLN A 184 -24.87 8.93 11.53
C GLN A 184 -24.34 8.20 12.78
N ASP A 185 -24.11 6.87 12.73
CA ASP A 185 -23.77 6.04 13.90
C ASP A 185 -22.39 5.37 13.84
N SER A 186 -21.67 5.44 12.71
CA SER A 186 -20.54 4.55 12.46
C SER A 186 -19.21 4.86 13.17
N PHE A 187 -19.01 6.11 13.64
CA PHE A 187 -17.75 6.47 14.35
C PHE A 187 -17.82 6.27 15.86
N SER A 188 -19.00 6.38 16.48
CA SER A 188 -19.18 6.03 17.88
C SER A 188 -18.90 4.55 18.11
N ASP A 189 -19.34 3.69 17.18
CA ASP A 189 -19.17 2.25 17.27
C ASP A 189 -17.70 1.83 17.22
N VAL A 190 -16.87 2.45 16.37
CA VAL A 190 -15.44 2.17 16.29
C VAL A 190 -14.73 2.51 17.61
N ALA A 191 -15.03 3.65 18.22
CA ALA A 191 -14.42 4.06 19.48
C ALA A 191 -14.80 3.12 20.64
N GLU A 192 -16.06 2.68 20.69
CA GLU A 192 -16.54 1.71 21.69
C GLU A 192 -15.87 0.35 21.52
N VAL A 193 -15.76 -0.15 20.29
CA VAL A 193 -15.10 -1.43 20.01
C VAL A 193 -13.61 -1.36 20.30
N CYS A 194 -12.93 -0.22 20.01
CA CYS A 194 -11.55 0.00 20.41
C CYS A 194 -11.37 0.01 21.94
N ALA A 195 -12.29 0.62 22.67
CA ALA A 195 -12.26 0.58 24.14
C ALA A 195 -12.45 -0.85 24.67
N PHE A 196 -13.35 -1.63 24.09
CA PHE A 196 -13.53 -3.04 24.42
C PHE A 196 -12.28 -3.88 24.09
N ALA A 197 -11.66 -3.65 22.91
CA ALA A 197 -10.42 -4.30 22.53
C ALA A 197 -9.29 -4.01 23.53
N ARG A 198 -9.22 -2.78 24.01
CA ARG A 198 -8.25 -2.36 25.04
C ARG A 198 -8.49 -3.06 26.38
N GLN A 199 -9.75 -3.23 26.78
CA GLN A 199 -10.08 -4.00 27.97
C GLN A 199 -9.73 -5.50 27.77
N MET A 200 -10.05 -6.08 26.63
CA MET A 200 -9.73 -7.47 26.31
C MET A 200 -8.22 -7.72 26.29
N SER A 201 -7.42 -6.74 25.87
CA SER A 201 -5.96 -6.87 25.82
C SER A 201 -5.34 -7.13 27.20
N THR A 202 -5.99 -6.75 28.29
CA THR A 202 -5.51 -7.03 29.66
C THR A 202 -5.53 -8.51 30.04
N MET A 203 -6.26 -9.33 29.27
CA MET A 203 -6.38 -10.79 29.46
C MET A 203 -5.48 -11.57 28.48
N CYS A 204 -4.70 -10.89 27.64
CA CYS A 204 -3.88 -11.52 26.62
C CYS A 204 -2.42 -11.64 27.06
N GLU A 205 -1.79 -12.76 26.73
CA GLU A 205 -0.34 -12.91 26.78
C GLU A 205 0.26 -12.54 25.42
N PHE A 206 0.95 -11.40 25.38
CA PHE A 206 1.62 -10.93 24.16
C PHE A 206 2.91 -11.70 23.91
N VAL A 207 3.30 -11.76 22.64
CA VAL A 207 4.49 -12.52 22.23
C VAL A 207 5.66 -11.61 21.84
N SER A 208 6.86 -12.16 21.82
CA SER A 208 8.04 -11.44 21.31
C SER A 208 7.90 -11.11 19.82
N ASN A 209 8.63 -10.10 19.34
CA ASN A 209 8.65 -9.73 17.93
C ASN A 209 8.94 -10.91 16.99
N LYS A 210 9.89 -11.77 17.37
CA LYS A 210 10.22 -12.98 16.60
C LYS A 210 9.04 -13.95 16.50
N LYS A 211 8.34 -14.15 17.61
CA LYS A 211 7.16 -15.04 17.65
C LYS A 211 5.98 -14.42 16.92
N ALA A 212 5.77 -13.10 17.03
CA ALA A 212 4.74 -12.38 16.26
C ALA A 212 4.92 -12.58 14.76
N GLU A 213 6.16 -12.51 14.23
CA GLU A 213 6.43 -12.80 12.82
C GLU A 213 6.11 -14.25 12.41
N GLN A 214 6.30 -15.23 13.31
CA GLN A 214 5.90 -16.61 13.06
C GLN A 214 4.38 -16.76 13.01
N ILE A 215 3.66 -16.15 13.96
CA ILE A 215 2.19 -16.17 14.00
C ILE A 215 1.61 -15.47 12.76
N LYS A 216 2.15 -14.30 12.36
CA LYS A 216 1.75 -13.63 11.11
C LYS A 216 1.89 -14.55 9.89
N LYS A 217 2.95 -15.35 9.81
CA LYS A 217 3.11 -16.32 8.71
C LYS A 217 2.05 -17.42 8.74
N GLN A 218 1.68 -17.91 9.91
CA GLN A 218 0.60 -18.89 10.07
C GLN A 218 -0.77 -18.29 9.67
N LEU A 219 -1.12 -17.11 10.22
CA LEU A 219 -2.33 -16.37 9.85
C LEU A 219 -2.41 -16.13 8.34
N ASN A 220 -1.31 -15.69 7.72
CA ASN A 220 -1.24 -15.50 6.27
C ASN A 220 -1.39 -16.81 5.49
N ALA A 221 -0.90 -17.94 6.00
CA ALA A 221 -1.08 -19.24 5.34
C ALA A 221 -2.55 -19.65 5.31
N HIS A 222 -3.29 -19.54 6.43
CA HIS A 222 -4.73 -19.78 6.50
C HIS A 222 -5.51 -18.88 5.53
N ILE A 223 -5.22 -17.57 5.52
CA ILE A 223 -5.88 -16.63 4.62
C ILE A 223 -5.63 -16.99 3.15
N ARG A 224 -4.41 -17.43 2.80
CA ARG A 224 -4.04 -17.81 1.42
C ARG A 224 -4.70 -19.11 0.97
N SER A 225 -4.93 -20.05 1.89
CA SER A 225 -5.65 -21.30 1.59
C SER A 225 -7.16 -21.11 1.46
N GLY A 226 -7.65 -19.90 1.75
CA GLY A 226 -9.08 -19.60 1.78
C GLY A 226 -9.78 -20.09 3.06
N GLU A 227 -9.01 -20.53 4.05
CA GLU A 227 -9.53 -20.93 5.35
C GLU A 227 -9.85 -19.68 6.20
N GLN A 228 -11.03 -19.69 6.80
CA GLN A 228 -11.40 -18.63 7.73
C GLN A 228 -10.77 -18.90 9.10
N ILE A 229 -10.15 -17.86 9.66
CA ILE A 229 -9.70 -17.89 11.04
C ILE A 229 -10.91 -17.60 11.92
N THR A 230 -11.42 -18.64 12.59
CA THR A 230 -12.63 -18.55 13.42
C THR A 230 -12.28 -18.48 14.89
N VAL A 231 -13.25 -18.06 15.72
CA VAL A 231 -13.09 -18.03 17.18
C VAL A 231 -12.87 -19.44 17.76
N GLU A 232 -13.38 -20.46 17.10
CA GLU A 232 -13.19 -21.87 17.47
C GLU A 232 -11.79 -22.38 17.13
N GLY A 233 -11.20 -21.88 16.01
CA GLY A 233 -9.88 -22.27 15.52
C GLY A 233 -8.71 -21.57 16.20
N VAL A 234 -8.93 -20.68 17.20
CA VAL A 234 -7.83 -19.89 17.82
C VAL A 234 -6.78 -20.76 18.53
N ASN A 235 -7.13 -21.98 18.92
CA ASN A 235 -6.20 -22.91 19.57
C ASN A 235 -5.21 -23.58 18.61
N GLU A 236 -5.33 -23.38 17.30
CA GLU A 236 -4.41 -23.89 16.29
C GLU A 236 -3.10 -23.11 16.25
N PHE A 237 -3.09 -21.90 16.83
CA PHE A 237 -1.92 -21.04 16.86
C PHE A 237 -1.10 -21.29 18.14
N ASP A 238 0.21 -21.31 17.99
CA ASP A 238 1.15 -21.51 19.11
C ASP A 238 1.33 -20.23 19.95
N CYS A 239 0.23 -19.74 20.55
CA CYS A 239 0.16 -18.59 21.45
C CYS A 239 -1.12 -18.62 22.30
N ASP A 240 -1.27 -17.63 23.19
CA ASP A 240 -2.52 -17.45 23.94
C ASP A 240 -3.73 -17.32 22.99
N PRO A 241 -4.75 -18.17 23.12
CA PRO A 241 -5.97 -18.06 22.31
C PRO A 241 -6.65 -16.68 22.39
N ASN A 242 -6.56 -16.00 23.53
CA ASN A 242 -7.12 -14.65 23.68
C ASN A 242 -6.40 -13.62 22.80
N LEU A 243 -5.11 -13.81 22.52
CA LEU A 243 -4.38 -12.98 21.60
C LEU A 243 -4.92 -13.07 20.17
N ILE A 244 -5.27 -14.27 19.71
CA ILE A 244 -5.89 -14.45 18.38
C ILE A 244 -7.33 -13.89 18.36
N ARG A 245 -8.09 -14.01 19.46
CA ARG A 245 -9.41 -13.38 19.58
C ARG A 245 -9.32 -11.86 19.50
N LEU A 246 -8.31 -11.27 20.16
CA LEU A 246 -8.03 -9.84 20.08
C LEU A 246 -7.64 -9.45 18.65
N TRP A 247 -6.79 -10.24 17.97
CA TRP A 247 -6.44 -10.04 16.57
C TRP A 247 -7.67 -10.05 15.66
N LEU A 248 -8.58 -11.01 15.83
CA LEU A 248 -9.85 -11.09 15.10
C LEU A 248 -10.72 -9.85 15.35
N LEU A 249 -10.79 -9.38 16.58
CA LEU A 249 -11.54 -8.16 16.92
C LEU A 249 -10.95 -6.93 16.24
N VAL A 250 -9.62 -6.74 16.28
CA VAL A 250 -8.95 -5.63 15.61
C VAL A 250 -9.09 -5.73 14.09
N LYS A 251 -9.07 -6.95 13.54
CA LYS A 251 -9.37 -7.19 12.14
C LYS A 251 -10.80 -6.76 11.77
N SER A 252 -11.79 -7.06 12.61
CA SER A 252 -13.17 -6.64 12.35
C SER A 252 -13.31 -5.10 12.36
N ILE A 253 -12.65 -4.41 13.29
CA ILE A 253 -12.59 -2.92 13.29
C ILE A 253 -12.03 -2.40 11.96
N LYS A 254 -10.94 -3.00 11.47
CA LYS A 254 -10.35 -2.64 10.18
C LYS A 254 -11.34 -2.87 9.03
N ASP A 255 -12.03 -4.01 9.02
CA ASP A 255 -12.97 -4.35 7.95
C ASP A 255 -14.19 -3.40 7.96
N ASP A 256 -14.66 -2.97 9.12
CA ASP A 256 -15.71 -1.95 9.27
C ASP A 256 -15.22 -0.58 8.76
N CYS A 257 -14.01 -0.17 9.11
CA CYS A 257 -13.41 1.05 8.57
C CYS A 257 -13.25 0.99 7.04
N LEU A 258 -12.82 -0.16 6.51
CA LEU A 258 -12.70 -0.38 5.08
C LEU A 258 -14.06 -0.28 4.38
N PHE A 259 -15.11 -0.83 4.98
CA PHE A 259 -16.47 -0.78 4.45
C PHE A 259 -17.00 0.65 4.29
N LEU A 260 -16.53 1.59 5.10
CA LEU A 260 -16.90 3.02 5.01
C LEU A 260 -16.10 3.81 3.98
N CYS A 261 -14.98 3.27 3.49
CA CYS A 261 -14.13 3.96 2.52
C CYS A 261 -14.73 3.92 1.11
N ARG A 262 -14.65 5.04 0.40
CA ARG A 262 -15.06 5.21 -1.00
C ARG A 262 -14.01 6.00 -1.76
N ASN A 263 -14.05 5.91 -3.09
CA ASN A 263 -13.17 6.69 -3.97
C ASN A 263 -13.86 7.04 -5.29
N ASP A 264 -13.25 7.96 -6.02
CA ASP A 264 -13.68 8.43 -7.34
C ASP A 264 -12.83 7.87 -8.50
N GLY A 265 -12.08 6.81 -8.25
CA GLY A 265 -11.18 6.19 -9.22
C GLY A 265 -11.88 5.38 -10.32
N PRO A 266 -11.10 4.76 -11.21
CA PRO A 266 -11.62 3.88 -12.23
C PRO A 266 -12.34 2.68 -11.61
N ALA A 267 -13.33 2.13 -12.32
CA ALA A 267 -14.02 0.93 -11.86
C ALA A 267 -13.05 -0.24 -11.74
N ALA A 268 -13.10 -0.95 -10.62
CA ALA A 268 -12.19 -2.03 -10.30
C ALA A 268 -12.91 -3.38 -10.24
N TYR A 269 -12.25 -4.44 -10.72
CA TYR A 269 -12.83 -5.78 -10.80
C TYR A 269 -11.80 -6.85 -10.42
N ILE A 270 -12.25 -7.88 -9.71
CA ILE A 270 -11.51 -9.14 -9.53
C ILE A 270 -12.38 -10.27 -10.08
N ASN A 271 -11.87 -11.04 -11.03
CA ASN A 271 -12.60 -12.14 -11.68
C ASN A 271 -13.99 -11.73 -12.22
N GLY A 272 -14.08 -10.52 -12.78
CA GLY A 272 -15.34 -9.97 -13.28
C GLY A 272 -16.29 -9.42 -12.22
N ASN A 273 -16.01 -9.61 -10.93
CA ASN A 273 -16.79 -9.05 -9.84
C ASN A 273 -16.29 -7.64 -9.52
N ARG A 274 -17.21 -6.69 -9.46
CA ARG A 274 -16.89 -5.31 -9.08
C ARG A 274 -16.47 -5.22 -7.64
N ILE A 275 -15.41 -4.46 -7.39
CA ILE A 275 -14.90 -4.09 -6.07
C ILE A 275 -14.70 -2.57 -6.00
N ASP A 276 -14.60 -2.00 -4.80
CA ASP A 276 -14.34 -0.56 -4.67
C ASP A 276 -12.88 -0.22 -5.01
N ALA A 277 -11.92 -0.95 -4.45
CA ALA A 277 -10.47 -0.83 -4.72
C ALA A 277 -9.74 -2.07 -4.19
N GLU A 278 -8.42 -2.17 -4.35
CA GLU A 278 -7.59 -3.09 -3.56
C GLU A 278 -7.77 -2.82 -2.06
N GLY A 279 -7.85 -1.56 -1.71
CA GLY A 279 -8.00 -1.06 -0.38
C GLY A 279 -7.57 0.41 -0.30
N TYR A 280 -7.25 0.81 0.90
CA TYR A 280 -6.86 2.18 1.22
C TYR A 280 -5.63 2.19 2.12
N VAL A 281 -4.96 3.32 2.16
CA VAL A 281 -3.92 3.60 3.16
C VAL A 281 -4.44 4.73 4.04
N MET A 282 -4.55 4.49 5.33
CA MET A 282 -4.94 5.49 6.30
C MET A 282 -3.74 5.91 7.14
N THR A 283 -3.55 7.21 7.28
CA THR A 283 -2.38 7.82 7.90
C THR A 283 -2.77 8.86 8.93
N ASN A 284 -2.17 8.79 10.11
CA ASN A 284 -2.28 9.80 11.15
C ASN A 284 -1.02 9.83 12.04
N LYS A 285 -1.06 10.57 13.15
CA LYS A 285 0.07 10.72 14.08
C LYS A 285 0.55 9.41 14.73
N PHE A 286 -0.30 8.37 14.77
CA PHE A 286 0.05 7.06 15.34
C PHE A 286 0.66 6.10 14.32
N GLY A 287 0.58 6.40 13.02
CA GLY A 287 1.20 5.60 11.98
C GLY A 287 0.45 5.60 10.66
N MET A 288 0.92 4.74 9.78
CA MET A 288 0.35 4.50 8.45
C MET A 288 0.15 3.00 8.27
N PHE A 289 -1.10 2.59 8.01
CA PHE A 289 -1.47 1.20 7.81
C PHE A 289 -2.37 1.05 6.58
N LYS A 290 -2.38 -0.17 6.03
CA LYS A 290 -3.26 -0.51 4.91
C LYS A 290 -4.58 -1.10 5.41
N LEU A 291 -5.66 -0.59 4.86
CA LEU A 291 -7.01 -1.13 5.00
C LEU A 291 -7.30 -1.98 3.75
N VAL A 292 -7.13 -3.29 3.85
CA VAL A 292 -7.33 -4.24 2.74
C VAL A 292 -8.13 -5.43 3.25
N ASN A 293 -9.10 -5.88 2.46
CA ASN A 293 -9.76 -7.16 2.71
C ASN A 293 -8.79 -8.29 2.36
N ARG A 294 -8.18 -8.89 3.40
CA ARG A 294 -7.14 -9.90 3.23
C ARG A 294 -7.66 -11.18 2.60
N GLU A 295 -8.86 -11.63 2.96
CA GLU A 295 -9.46 -12.86 2.44
C GLU A 295 -9.73 -12.72 0.94
N CYS A 296 -10.36 -11.63 0.54
CA CYS A 296 -10.70 -11.40 -0.87
C CYS A 296 -9.45 -11.20 -1.71
N PHE A 297 -8.55 -10.29 -1.29
CA PHE A 297 -7.43 -9.87 -2.10
C PHE A 297 -6.25 -10.84 -2.06
N SER A 298 -5.89 -11.37 -0.89
CA SER A 298 -4.76 -12.30 -0.76
C SER A 298 -5.04 -13.61 -1.48
N TYR A 299 -6.25 -14.18 -1.34
CA TYR A 299 -6.64 -15.38 -2.06
C TYR A 299 -6.57 -15.16 -3.58
N ALA A 300 -7.15 -14.09 -4.09
CA ALA A 300 -7.11 -13.76 -5.52
C ALA A 300 -5.68 -13.57 -6.03
N ASN A 301 -4.83 -12.88 -5.28
CA ASN A 301 -3.44 -12.62 -5.66
C ASN A 301 -2.58 -13.89 -5.77
N PHE A 302 -2.92 -14.95 -5.04
CA PHE A 302 -2.19 -16.23 -5.08
C PHE A 302 -2.79 -17.26 -6.03
N THR A 303 -4.09 -17.17 -6.36
CA THR A 303 -4.78 -18.15 -7.21
C THR A 303 -4.86 -17.72 -8.67
N LEU A 304 -4.77 -16.42 -8.96
CA LEU A 304 -4.82 -15.90 -10.33
C LEU A 304 -3.48 -16.04 -11.04
N GLN A 305 -3.51 -16.50 -12.30
CA GLN A 305 -2.34 -16.48 -13.17
C GLN A 305 -1.94 -15.02 -13.45
N LYS A 306 -0.69 -14.70 -13.12
CA LYS A 306 -0.08 -13.41 -13.45
C LYS A 306 0.43 -13.45 -14.87
N THR A 307 0.04 -12.47 -15.67
CA THR A 307 0.38 -12.39 -17.11
C THR A 307 1.52 -11.41 -17.42
N TRP A 308 2.31 -11.08 -16.42
CA TRP A 308 3.45 -10.15 -16.56
C TRP A 308 4.80 -10.79 -16.30
#